data_31dc5da5f9848b368e90b346f9ee26fa
#
_entry.id   31dc5da5f9848b368e90b346f9ee26fa
#
_cell.length_a   1.000
_cell.length_b   1.000
_cell.length_c   1.000
_cell.angle_alpha   90.00
_cell.angle_beta   90.00
_cell.angle_gamma   90.00
#
_symmetry.space_group_name_H-M   'P 1'
#
loop_
_entity.id
_entity.type
_entity.pdbx_description
1 polymer ?
#
loop_
_entity_poly.entity_id
_entity_poly.type
_entity_poly.pdbx_seq_one_letter_code
_entity_poly.pdbx_strand_id
1 'polypeptide(L)'
;MNMLLFLIIFFLLYGGIHFYVFLKAKAAFSFGTSAGICISLFMLAMVCAPLIVWFSERLELEIPSRLVSYIGYTWMGILFLFFSASVCMDIYRLVIYLAGFISHKNLSSLILSARLSFYFPLMLSLIIGIYGYFEALNIRTEKVEIKTSKIPEEIGRLRIVQISDVHLGLTIRARRLQRILEEVKKAEPDILVSTGDLVDGQRCGIRGLSSPFREINPKYGKFAVTGNHEFYAGIGYSLEFTEKAGFRILRNEGITVADIINIVGIDDPTGKE
;
A
#
# COMPACT_ATOMS: atom_id res chain seq x y z
N MET A 1 11.32 6.96 16.78
CA MET A 1 11.20 8.40 16.37
C MET A 1 9.98 8.98 17.07
N ASN A 2 10.09 10.16 17.70
CA ASN A 2 8.95 10.77 18.38
C ASN A 2 7.80 11.00 17.39
N MET A 3 6.59 10.53 17.71
CA MET A 3 5.39 10.64 16.85
C MET A 3 5.13 12.09 16.39
N LEU A 4 5.34 13.07 17.27
CA LEU A 4 5.19 14.49 16.93
C LEU A 4 6.18 14.92 15.83
N LEU A 5 7.46 14.50 15.96
CA LEU A 5 8.49 14.81 14.98
C LEU A 5 8.17 14.16 13.63
N PHE A 6 7.68 12.92 13.62
CA PHE A 6 7.23 12.24 12.40
C PHE A 6 6.10 13.03 11.70
N LEU A 7 5.07 13.44 12.44
CA LEU A 7 3.96 14.21 11.89
C LEU A 7 4.43 15.55 11.32
N ILE A 8 5.30 16.27 12.04
CA ILE A 8 5.86 17.54 11.55
C ILE A 8 6.60 17.34 10.24
N ILE A 9 7.51 16.35 10.17
CA ILE A 9 8.28 16.06 8.94
C ILE A 9 7.33 15.66 7.81
N PHE A 10 6.36 14.78 8.08
CA PHE A 10 5.38 14.36 7.09
C PHE A 10 4.62 15.55 6.50
N PHE A 11 4.05 16.42 7.34
CA PHE A 11 3.27 17.55 6.86
C PHE A 11 4.12 18.62 6.18
N LEU A 12 5.37 18.82 6.62
CA LEU A 12 6.30 19.71 5.93
C LEU A 12 6.65 19.19 4.51
N LEU A 13 6.97 17.91 4.39
CA LEU A 13 7.30 17.31 3.09
C LEU A 13 6.08 17.25 2.18
N TYR A 14 4.96 16.72 2.70
CA TYR A 14 3.74 16.56 1.91
C TYR A 14 3.11 17.89 1.51
N GLY A 15 3.08 18.86 2.43
CA GLY A 15 2.68 20.24 2.15
C GLY A 15 3.63 20.95 1.17
N GLY A 16 4.94 20.71 1.30
CA GLY A 16 5.95 21.22 0.37
C GLY A 16 5.75 20.73 -1.07
N ILE A 17 5.42 19.44 -1.24
CA ILE A 17 5.09 18.87 -2.56
C ILE A 17 3.83 19.55 -3.14
N HIS A 18 2.78 19.75 -2.33
CA HIS A 18 1.58 20.47 -2.78
C HIS A 18 1.88 21.90 -3.20
N PHE A 19 2.70 22.61 -2.43
CA PHE A 19 3.11 23.97 -2.76
C PHE A 19 3.92 24.02 -4.06
N TYR A 20 4.85 23.07 -4.26
CA TYR A 20 5.60 22.96 -5.52
C TYR A 20 4.66 22.73 -6.71
N VAL A 21 3.70 21.80 -6.59
CA VAL A 21 2.71 21.51 -7.66
C VAL A 21 1.83 22.74 -7.93
N PHE A 22 1.43 23.47 -6.89
CA PHE A 22 0.70 24.74 -7.05
C PHE A 22 1.48 25.77 -7.85
N LEU A 23 2.79 25.95 -7.57
CA LEU A 23 3.64 26.85 -8.32
C LEU A 23 3.77 26.44 -9.79
N LYS A 24 3.93 25.15 -10.07
CA LYS A 24 3.94 24.60 -11.42
C LYS A 24 2.63 24.88 -12.16
N ALA A 25 1.50 24.63 -11.53
CA ALA A 25 0.18 24.90 -12.08
C ALA A 25 0.00 26.41 -12.37
N LYS A 26 0.40 27.28 -11.44
CA LYS A 26 0.34 28.74 -11.63
C LYS A 26 1.20 29.22 -12.78
N ALA A 27 2.40 28.69 -12.93
CA ALA A 27 3.30 29.00 -14.05
C ALA A 27 2.75 28.53 -15.40
N ALA A 28 2.06 27.39 -15.44
CA ALA A 28 1.49 26.84 -16.67
C ALA A 28 0.21 27.57 -17.13
N PHE A 29 -0.66 27.96 -16.18
CA PHE A 29 -2.03 28.42 -16.50
C PHE A 29 -2.28 29.89 -16.15
N SER A 30 -1.39 30.55 -15.41
CA SER A 30 -1.50 31.98 -15.04
C SER A 30 -2.89 32.34 -14.48
N PHE A 31 -3.49 31.46 -13.68
CA PHE A 31 -4.85 31.64 -13.13
C PHE A 31 -4.90 32.78 -12.12
N GLY A 32 -6.06 33.44 -12.03
CA GLY A 32 -6.30 34.57 -11.12
C GLY A 32 -6.48 34.14 -9.65
N THR A 33 -6.65 35.13 -8.78
CA THR A 33 -6.70 34.96 -7.32
C THR A 33 -7.79 33.99 -6.88
N SER A 34 -9.01 34.09 -7.42
CA SER A 34 -10.13 33.20 -7.04
C SER A 34 -9.85 31.73 -7.32
N ALA A 35 -9.34 31.41 -8.53
CA ALA A 35 -8.96 30.05 -8.86
C ALA A 35 -7.79 29.57 -7.99
N GLY A 36 -6.82 30.46 -7.71
CA GLY A 36 -5.72 30.16 -6.79
C GLY A 36 -6.18 29.78 -5.39
N ILE A 37 -7.16 30.51 -4.84
CA ILE A 37 -7.77 30.22 -3.54
C ILE A 37 -8.48 28.85 -3.57
N CYS A 38 -9.30 28.57 -4.59
CA CYS A 38 -10.00 27.27 -4.72
C CYS A 38 -9.02 26.10 -4.78
N ILE A 39 -7.95 26.22 -5.59
CA ILE A 39 -6.91 25.17 -5.71
C ILE A 39 -6.19 25.01 -4.36
N SER A 40 -5.85 26.09 -3.67
CA SER A 40 -5.18 26.04 -2.37
C SER A 40 -6.03 25.36 -1.31
N LEU A 41 -7.36 25.66 -1.25
CA LEU A 41 -8.30 25.01 -0.33
C LEU A 41 -8.43 23.51 -0.62
N PHE A 42 -8.52 23.13 -1.89
CA PHE A 42 -8.55 21.74 -2.27
C PHE A 42 -7.25 21.02 -1.87
N MET A 43 -6.09 21.62 -2.16
CA MET A 43 -4.79 21.05 -1.77
C MET A 43 -4.65 20.92 -0.25
N LEU A 44 -5.10 21.91 0.50
CA LEU A 44 -5.11 21.85 1.97
C LEU A 44 -6.00 20.69 2.48
N ALA A 45 -7.17 20.52 1.89
CA ALA A 45 -8.04 19.39 2.23
C ALA A 45 -7.34 18.03 1.95
N MET A 46 -6.60 17.93 0.84
CA MET A 46 -5.84 16.71 0.50
C MET A 46 -4.64 16.49 1.43
N VAL A 47 -3.95 17.54 1.86
CA VAL A 47 -2.90 17.44 2.89
C VAL A 47 -3.46 16.92 4.21
N CYS A 48 -4.67 17.35 4.57
CA CYS A 48 -5.35 16.91 5.80
C CYS A 48 -6.05 15.55 5.66
N ALA A 49 -6.16 14.97 4.46
CA ALA A 49 -6.91 13.73 4.24
C ALA A 49 -6.49 12.58 5.16
N PRO A 50 -5.20 12.29 5.42
CA PRO A 50 -4.81 11.23 6.35
C PRO A 50 -5.32 11.46 7.79
N LEU A 51 -5.34 12.71 8.25
CA LEU A 51 -5.88 13.06 9.56
C LEU A 51 -7.41 12.88 9.59
N ILE A 52 -8.09 13.28 8.51
CA ILE A 52 -9.54 13.12 8.39
C ILE A 52 -9.91 11.64 8.41
N VAL A 53 -9.17 10.79 7.71
CA VAL A 53 -9.36 9.33 7.76
C VAL A 53 -9.20 8.82 9.18
N TRP A 54 -8.07 9.12 9.82
CA TRP A 54 -7.79 8.69 11.19
C TRP A 54 -8.86 9.14 12.20
N PHE A 55 -9.33 10.37 12.09
CA PHE A 55 -10.38 10.90 12.97
C PHE A 55 -11.74 10.22 12.71
N SER A 56 -12.10 10.05 11.43
CA SER A 56 -13.35 9.40 11.04
C SER A 56 -13.40 7.94 11.48
N GLU A 57 -12.27 7.24 11.46
CA GLU A 57 -12.17 5.88 11.97
C GLU A 57 -12.35 5.80 13.49
N ARG A 58 -11.75 6.73 14.23
CA ARG A 58 -11.96 6.81 15.68
C ARG A 58 -13.43 7.07 16.08
N LEU A 59 -14.16 7.75 15.22
CA LEU A 59 -15.59 7.99 15.36
C LEU A 59 -16.45 6.86 14.77
N GLU A 60 -15.84 5.76 14.33
CA GLU A 60 -16.49 4.62 13.68
C GLU A 60 -17.33 5.00 12.45
N LEU A 61 -16.98 6.08 11.76
CA LEU A 61 -17.66 6.58 10.57
C LEU A 61 -17.12 5.86 9.32
N GLU A 62 -17.60 4.66 9.04
CA GLU A 62 -17.07 3.81 7.96
C GLU A 62 -17.15 4.48 6.58
N ILE A 63 -18.28 5.07 6.20
CA ILE A 63 -18.48 5.66 4.87
C ILE A 63 -17.55 6.86 4.63
N PRO A 64 -17.49 7.88 5.52
CA PRO A 64 -16.56 8.99 5.38
C PRO A 64 -15.10 8.54 5.36
N SER A 65 -14.70 7.66 6.28
CA SER A 65 -13.33 7.13 6.33
C SER A 65 -12.93 6.50 5.01
N ARG A 66 -13.80 5.67 4.46
CA ARG A 66 -13.58 4.99 3.19
C ARG A 66 -13.49 5.96 2.01
N LEU A 67 -14.41 6.92 1.90
CA LEU A 67 -14.43 7.89 0.80
C LEU A 67 -13.17 8.75 0.80
N VAL A 68 -12.81 9.29 1.97
CA VAL A 68 -11.63 10.13 2.12
C VAL A 68 -10.35 9.31 1.91
N SER A 69 -10.29 8.04 2.35
CA SER A 69 -9.12 7.18 2.11
C SER A 69 -8.90 6.92 0.62
N TYR A 70 -9.95 6.57 -0.14
CA TYR A 70 -9.83 6.37 -1.58
C TYR A 70 -9.36 7.63 -2.31
N ILE A 71 -9.99 8.78 -2.02
CA ILE A 71 -9.65 10.05 -2.68
C ILE A 71 -8.25 10.51 -2.26
N GLY A 72 -7.98 10.55 -0.95
CA GLY A 72 -6.74 11.10 -0.40
C GLY A 72 -5.51 10.26 -0.75
N TYR A 73 -5.59 8.93 -0.64
CA TYR A 73 -4.44 8.07 -0.96
C TYR A 73 -4.20 7.95 -2.46
N THR A 74 -5.25 7.94 -3.29
CA THR A 74 -5.10 8.03 -4.75
C THR A 74 -4.47 9.35 -5.15
N TRP A 75 -4.93 10.47 -4.57
CA TRP A 75 -4.34 11.77 -4.77
C TRP A 75 -2.86 11.79 -4.37
N MET A 76 -2.52 11.25 -3.21
CA MET A 76 -1.14 11.17 -2.72
C MET A 76 -0.24 10.44 -3.71
N GLY A 77 -0.69 9.30 -4.24
CA GLY A 77 0.07 8.53 -5.24
C GLY A 77 0.28 9.31 -6.54
N ILE A 78 -0.78 9.91 -7.11
CA ILE A 78 -0.71 10.72 -8.33
C ILE A 78 0.17 11.96 -8.11
N LEU A 79 0.02 12.63 -6.97
CA LEU A 79 0.82 13.81 -6.63
C LEU A 79 2.31 13.47 -6.53
N PHE A 80 2.65 12.34 -5.91
CA PHE A 80 4.04 11.88 -5.80
C PHE A 80 4.65 11.57 -7.16
N LEU A 81 3.92 10.88 -8.04
CA LEU A 81 4.35 10.60 -9.40
C LEU A 81 4.53 11.90 -10.22
N PHE A 82 3.57 12.81 -10.10
CA PHE A 82 3.66 14.12 -10.75
C PHE A 82 4.87 14.90 -10.27
N PHE A 83 5.09 14.95 -8.95
CA PHE A 83 6.24 15.63 -8.34
C PHE A 83 7.55 15.03 -8.86
N SER A 84 7.71 13.71 -8.82
CA SER A 84 8.92 13.02 -9.28
C SER A 84 9.23 13.30 -10.75
N ALA A 85 8.21 13.18 -11.62
CA ALA A 85 8.36 13.49 -13.04
C ALA A 85 8.68 14.99 -13.27
N SER A 86 8.06 15.89 -12.49
CA SER A 86 8.31 17.33 -12.59
C SER A 86 9.71 17.71 -12.14
N VAL A 87 10.24 17.06 -11.11
CA VAL A 87 11.64 17.25 -10.67
C VAL A 87 12.62 16.81 -11.75
N CYS A 88 12.37 15.69 -12.42
CA CYS A 88 13.18 15.27 -13.57
C CYS A 88 13.18 16.32 -14.70
N MET A 89 12.02 16.93 -14.97
CA MET A 89 11.90 18.02 -15.94
C MET A 89 12.66 19.27 -15.52
N ASP A 90 12.67 19.60 -14.22
CA ASP A 90 13.43 20.75 -13.72
C ASP A 90 14.94 20.50 -13.76
N ILE A 91 15.38 19.28 -13.47
CA ILE A 91 16.78 18.87 -13.64
C ILE A 91 17.19 18.97 -15.11
N TYR A 92 16.36 18.47 -16.04
CA TYR A 92 16.60 18.64 -17.48
C TYR A 92 16.76 20.11 -17.86
N ARG A 93 15.85 20.97 -17.41
CA ARG A 93 15.91 22.42 -17.66
C ARG A 93 17.19 23.03 -17.10
N LEU A 94 17.60 22.64 -15.90
CA LEU A 94 18.83 23.11 -15.27
C LEU A 94 20.05 22.67 -16.09
N VAL A 95 20.11 21.44 -16.57
CA VAL A 95 21.19 20.90 -17.40
C VAL A 95 21.31 21.70 -18.71
N ILE A 96 20.18 21.95 -19.39
CA ILE A 96 20.20 22.78 -20.63
C ILE A 96 20.67 24.21 -20.35
N TYR A 97 20.23 24.79 -19.26
CA TYR A 97 20.67 26.13 -18.86
C TYR A 97 22.19 26.16 -18.61
N LEU A 98 22.72 25.21 -17.84
CA LEU A 98 24.16 25.12 -17.55
C LEU A 98 24.99 24.84 -18.82
N ALA A 99 24.51 23.93 -19.70
CA ALA A 99 25.15 23.64 -20.98
C ALA A 99 25.22 24.90 -21.89
N GLY A 100 24.14 25.68 -21.94
CA GLY A 100 24.12 26.96 -22.65
C GLY A 100 25.10 27.96 -22.08
N PHE A 101 25.16 28.06 -20.76
CA PHE A 101 26.10 28.95 -20.07
C PHE A 101 27.58 28.59 -20.36
N ILE A 102 27.91 27.28 -20.21
CA ILE A 102 29.28 26.78 -20.44
C ILE A 102 29.70 26.89 -21.92
N SER A 103 28.79 26.57 -22.83
CA SER A 103 29.09 26.61 -24.28
C SER A 103 28.96 27.99 -24.92
N HIS A 104 28.55 29.00 -24.18
CA HIS A 104 28.17 30.32 -24.66
C HIS A 104 27.17 30.32 -25.83
N LYS A 105 26.29 29.27 -25.87
CA LYS A 105 25.25 29.10 -26.90
C LYS A 105 23.85 29.32 -26.32
N ASN A 106 23.00 29.93 -27.13
CA ASN A 106 21.58 30.02 -26.76
C ASN A 106 20.87 28.68 -27.04
N LEU A 107 20.61 27.91 -25.97
CA LEU A 107 19.90 26.61 -26.00
C LEU A 107 18.44 26.75 -25.55
N SER A 108 17.88 27.96 -25.52
CA SER A 108 16.50 28.21 -25.04
C SER A 108 15.43 27.45 -25.84
N SER A 109 15.71 27.13 -27.12
CA SER A 109 14.81 26.32 -27.96
C SER A 109 14.61 24.86 -27.48
N LEU A 110 15.54 24.38 -26.67
CA LEU A 110 15.43 23.03 -26.05
C LEU A 110 14.62 23.04 -24.74
N ILE A 111 14.36 24.24 -24.20
CA ILE A 111 13.59 24.35 -22.95
C ILE A 111 12.11 24.30 -23.27
N LEU A 112 11.43 23.28 -22.67
CA LEU A 112 10.00 23.13 -22.82
C LEU A 112 9.21 24.29 -22.18
N SER A 113 8.10 24.67 -22.79
CA SER A 113 7.21 25.69 -22.24
C SER A 113 6.66 25.26 -20.87
N ALA A 114 6.24 26.23 -20.04
CA ALA A 114 5.68 25.95 -18.72
C ALA A 114 4.45 25.01 -18.81
N ARG A 115 3.63 25.15 -19.86
CA ARG A 115 2.48 24.28 -20.09
C ARG A 115 2.90 22.82 -20.37
N LEU A 116 3.88 22.61 -21.25
CA LEU A 116 4.39 21.27 -21.56
C LEU A 116 5.09 20.66 -20.33
N SER A 117 5.82 21.46 -19.56
CA SER A 117 6.46 21.05 -18.30
C SER A 117 5.46 20.72 -17.20
N PHE A 118 4.18 21.06 -17.35
CA PHE A 118 3.08 20.64 -16.49
C PHE A 118 2.34 19.43 -17.05
N TYR A 119 1.93 19.48 -18.32
CA TYR A 119 1.12 18.42 -18.92
C TYR A 119 1.87 17.09 -19.06
N PHE A 120 3.16 17.10 -19.36
CA PHE A 120 3.94 15.87 -19.51
C PHE A 120 4.00 15.07 -18.19
N PRO A 121 4.41 15.65 -17.05
CA PRO A 121 4.33 14.96 -15.75
C PRO A 121 2.92 14.53 -15.38
N LEU A 122 1.90 15.35 -15.67
CA LEU A 122 0.51 15.02 -15.37
C LEU A 122 0.05 13.77 -16.17
N MET A 123 0.27 13.76 -17.47
CA MET A 123 -0.11 12.62 -18.31
C MET A 123 0.65 11.35 -17.92
N LEU A 124 1.96 11.47 -17.66
CA LEU A 124 2.78 10.35 -17.23
C LEU A 124 2.29 9.77 -15.89
N SER A 125 1.99 10.63 -14.92
CA SER A 125 1.48 10.18 -13.61
C SER A 125 0.12 9.52 -13.71
N LEU A 126 -0.78 10.02 -14.58
CA LEU A 126 -2.07 9.39 -14.82
C LEU A 126 -1.92 8.03 -15.52
N ILE A 127 -1.05 7.91 -16.53
CA ILE A 127 -0.79 6.65 -17.23
C ILE A 127 -0.22 5.61 -16.26
N ILE A 128 0.79 5.98 -15.47
CA ILE A 128 1.39 5.08 -14.48
C ILE A 128 0.36 4.71 -13.41
N GLY A 129 -0.44 5.66 -12.93
CA GLY A 129 -1.49 5.41 -11.93
C GLY A 129 -2.58 4.46 -12.44
N ILE A 130 -3.05 4.64 -13.68
CA ILE A 130 -4.03 3.76 -14.32
C ILE A 130 -3.44 2.36 -14.52
N TYR A 131 -2.22 2.27 -15.05
CA TYR A 131 -1.51 0.99 -15.20
C TYR A 131 -1.36 0.27 -13.86
N GLY A 132 -0.86 0.98 -12.84
CA GLY A 132 -0.69 0.43 -11.49
C GLY A 132 -2.00 -0.04 -10.86
N TYR A 133 -3.11 0.67 -11.10
CA TYR A 133 -4.43 0.23 -10.66
C TYR A 133 -4.83 -1.12 -11.26
N PHE A 134 -4.69 -1.28 -12.58
CA PHE A 134 -5.02 -2.55 -13.25
C PHE A 134 -4.05 -3.68 -12.85
N GLU A 135 -2.76 -3.38 -12.74
CA GLU A 135 -1.75 -4.36 -12.28
C GLU A 135 -2.03 -4.80 -10.84
N ALA A 136 -2.39 -3.87 -9.96
CA ALA A 136 -2.77 -4.19 -8.58
C ALA A 136 -4.04 -5.07 -8.49
N LEU A 137 -4.92 -5.08 -9.49
CA LEU A 137 -6.07 -5.97 -9.53
C LEU A 137 -5.70 -7.40 -9.99
N ASN A 138 -4.54 -7.59 -10.60
CA ASN A 138 -4.11 -8.86 -11.16
C ASN A 138 -3.34 -9.67 -10.11
N ILE A 139 -4.05 -10.56 -9.42
CA ILE A 139 -3.46 -11.45 -8.43
C ILE A 139 -2.79 -12.60 -9.16
N ARG A 140 -1.50 -12.80 -8.92
CA ARG A 140 -0.70 -13.87 -9.54
C ARG A 140 -0.24 -14.85 -8.49
N THR A 141 -0.33 -16.14 -8.81
CA THR A 141 0.23 -17.22 -8.00
C THR A 141 1.62 -17.57 -8.55
N GLU A 142 2.63 -17.39 -7.73
CA GLU A 142 3.98 -17.85 -8.02
C GLU A 142 4.17 -19.26 -7.47
N LYS A 143 4.77 -20.16 -8.28
CA LYS A 143 5.06 -21.52 -7.89
C LYS A 143 6.55 -21.69 -7.71
N VAL A 144 6.94 -22.09 -6.50
CA VAL A 144 8.32 -22.43 -6.17
C VAL A 144 8.37 -23.92 -5.83
N GLU A 145 9.22 -24.68 -6.52
CA GLU A 145 9.42 -26.10 -6.25
C GLU A 145 10.72 -26.30 -5.47
N ILE A 146 10.61 -26.92 -4.30
CA ILE A 146 11.74 -27.27 -3.45
C ILE A 146 11.85 -28.78 -3.41
N LYS A 147 12.95 -29.33 -3.95
CA LYS A 147 13.25 -30.77 -3.91
C LYS A 147 13.99 -31.10 -2.63
N THR A 148 13.46 -32.02 -1.86
CA THR A 148 14.06 -32.48 -0.60
C THR A 148 13.75 -33.97 -0.35
N SER A 149 14.68 -34.67 0.26
CA SER A 149 14.51 -36.06 0.72
C SER A 149 13.94 -36.15 2.14
N LYS A 150 13.61 -35.03 2.77
CA LYS A 150 13.13 -35.00 4.17
C LYS A 150 11.63 -35.25 4.29
N ILE A 151 10.86 -35.14 3.21
CA ILE A 151 9.43 -35.45 3.20
C ILE A 151 9.29 -36.96 3.03
N PRO A 152 8.48 -37.64 3.88
CA PRO A 152 8.23 -39.08 3.77
C PRO A 152 7.73 -39.46 2.37
N GLU A 153 8.17 -40.60 1.85
CA GLU A 153 7.80 -41.08 0.51
C GLU A 153 6.29 -41.31 0.36
N GLU A 154 5.61 -41.71 1.44
CA GLU A 154 4.16 -41.91 1.48
C GLU A 154 3.37 -40.62 1.22
N ILE A 155 3.97 -39.45 1.52
CA ILE A 155 3.36 -38.14 1.27
C ILE A 155 3.73 -37.67 -0.14
N GLY A 156 4.92 -37.99 -0.60
CA GLY A 156 5.44 -37.66 -1.92
C GLY A 156 5.57 -36.17 -2.19
N ARG A 157 4.49 -35.39 -1.94
CA ARG A 157 4.43 -33.95 -2.18
C ARG A 157 3.65 -33.24 -1.09
N LEU A 158 4.21 -32.13 -0.57
CA LEU A 158 3.55 -31.23 0.37
C LEU A 158 3.38 -29.85 -0.30
N ARG A 159 2.14 -29.38 -0.36
CA ARG A 159 1.81 -28.09 -0.97
C ARG A 159 1.52 -27.06 0.10
N ILE A 160 2.41 -26.08 0.24
CA ILE A 160 2.26 -24.96 1.17
C ILE A 160 1.88 -23.74 0.34
N VAL A 161 0.72 -23.16 0.64
CA VAL A 161 0.31 -21.88 0.04
C VAL A 161 0.55 -20.77 1.05
N GLN A 162 1.24 -19.74 0.62
CA GLN A 162 1.51 -18.54 1.43
C GLN A 162 0.69 -17.37 0.92
N ILE A 163 0.08 -16.64 1.85
CA ILE A 163 -0.46 -15.31 1.64
C ILE A 163 0.30 -14.32 2.55
N SER A 164 0.54 -13.12 2.07
CA SER A 164 1.22 -12.05 2.81
C SER A 164 0.61 -10.71 2.44
N ASP A 165 0.68 -9.73 3.35
CA ASP A 165 0.35 -8.33 3.06
C ASP A 165 -1.04 -8.15 2.43
N VAL A 166 -2.04 -8.87 2.95
CA VAL A 166 -3.41 -8.81 2.44
C VAL A 166 -4.06 -7.47 2.76
N HIS A 167 -3.71 -6.87 3.91
CA HIS A 167 -4.16 -5.54 4.36
C HIS A 167 -5.68 -5.35 4.28
N LEU A 168 -6.43 -6.30 4.88
CA LEU A 168 -7.89 -6.16 4.98
C LEU A 168 -8.25 -4.95 5.84
N GLY A 169 -9.06 -4.04 5.27
CA GLY A 169 -9.40 -2.79 5.92
C GLY A 169 -10.39 -1.96 5.11
N LEU A 170 -10.22 -0.64 5.11
CA LEU A 170 -11.09 0.29 4.40
C LEU A 170 -11.07 0.12 2.89
N THR A 171 -9.91 -0.15 2.31
CA THR A 171 -9.69 -0.19 0.87
C THR A 171 -9.75 -1.61 0.32
N ILE A 172 -9.18 -2.59 1.03
CA ILE A 172 -9.16 -4.00 0.62
C ILE A 172 -10.23 -4.76 1.40
N ARG A 173 -11.29 -5.14 0.68
CA ARG A 173 -12.51 -5.73 1.26
C ARG A 173 -12.90 -7.05 0.59
N ALA A 174 -14.16 -7.45 0.82
CA ALA A 174 -14.70 -8.74 0.40
C ALA A 174 -14.41 -9.13 -1.05
N ARG A 175 -14.57 -8.20 -2.01
CA ARG A 175 -14.36 -8.50 -3.44
C ARG A 175 -12.91 -8.88 -3.76
N ARG A 176 -11.93 -8.19 -3.14
CA ARG A 176 -10.53 -8.50 -3.35
C ARG A 176 -10.14 -9.75 -2.58
N LEU A 177 -10.60 -9.86 -1.33
CA LEU A 177 -10.42 -11.07 -0.53
C LEU A 177 -10.93 -12.31 -1.26
N GLN A 178 -12.14 -12.26 -1.82
CA GLN A 178 -12.70 -13.39 -2.57
C GLN A 178 -11.77 -13.84 -3.70
N ARG A 179 -11.22 -12.92 -4.48
CA ARG A 179 -10.26 -13.25 -5.55
C ARG A 179 -8.98 -13.90 -5.00
N ILE A 180 -8.43 -13.41 -3.87
CA ILE A 180 -7.28 -14.02 -3.22
C ILE A 180 -7.61 -15.45 -2.81
N LEU A 181 -8.76 -15.66 -2.16
CA LEU A 181 -9.17 -16.98 -1.69
C LEU A 181 -9.51 -17.94 -2.85
N GLU A 182 -9.99 -17.45 -3.98
CA GLU A 182 -10.15 -18.24 -5.21
C GLU A 182 -8.81 -18.77 -5.72
N GLU A 183 -7.75 -17.96 -5.73
CA GLU A 183 -6.40 -18.42 -6.10
C GLU A 183 -5.83 -19.40 -5.06
N VAL A 184 -6.06 -19.17 -3.76
CA VAL A 184 -5.69 -20.13 -2.71
C VAL A 184 -6.41 -21.46 -2.89
N LYS A 185 -7.73 -21.45 -3.17
CA LYS A 185 -8.52 -22.66 -3.44
C LYS A 185 -8.00 -23.41 -4.67
N LYS A 186 -7.70 -22.72 -5.77
CA LYS A 186 -7.11 -23.31 -7.00
C LYS A 186 -5.74 -23.94 -6.76
N ALA A 187 -4.98 -23.40 -5.81
CA ALA A 187 -3.68 -23.94 -5.44
C ALA A 187 -3.79 -25.24 -4.60
N GLU A 188 -4.97 -25.59 -4.07
CA GLU A 188 -5.25 -26.79 -3.27
C GLU A 188 -4.20 -27.01 -2.16
N PRO A 189 -4.09 -26.12 -1.16
CA PRO A 189 -3.06 -26.20 -0.13
C PRO A 189 -3.23 -27.43 0.78
N ASP A 190 -2.13 -28.10 1.10
CA ASP A 190 -2.04 -29.02 2.24
C ASP A 190 -1.85 -28.23 3.55
N ILE A 191 -1.17 -27.08 3.46
CA ILE A 191 -0.97 -26.10 4.54
C ILE A 191 -1.20 -24.71 3.96
N LEU A 192 -1.92 -23.83 4.68
CA LEU A 192 -2.03 -22.41 4.36
C LEU A 192 -1.30 -21.60 5.42
N VAL A 193 -0.41 -20.72 5.01
CA VAL A 193 0.31 -19.81 5.91
C VAL A 193 0.04 -18.35 5.57
N SER A 194 -0.11 -17.51 6.61
CA SER A 194 -0.13 -16.05 6.51
C SER A 194 1.10 -15.50 7.20
N THR A 195 1.90 -14.75 6.46
CA THR A 195 3.20 -14.25 6.96
C THR A 195 3.14 -12.81 7.48
N GLY A 196 1.96 -12.40 7.95
CA GLY A 196 1.71 -11.10 8.57
C GLY A 196 0.93 -10.14 7.67
N ASP A 197 0.54 -9.02 8.23
CA ASP A 197 -0.23 -7.94 7.61
C ASP A 197 -1.51 -8.46 6.92
N LEU A 198 -2.20 -9.39 7.61
CA LEU A 198 -3.50 -9.92 7.16
C LEU A 198 -4.57 -8.84 7.26
N VAL A 199 -4.52 -8.02 8.32
CA VAL A 199 -5.37 -6.86 8.51
C VAL A 199 -4.56 -5.58 8.36
N ASP A 200 -5.20 -4.52 7.84
CA ASP A 200 -4.60 -3.19 7.82
C ASP A 200 -4.67 -2.56 9.21
N GLY A 201 -3.88 -1.53 9.49
CA GLY A 201 -3.83 -0.79 10.77
C GLY A 201 -5.15 -0.18 11.22
N GLN A 202 -6.28 -0.56 10.65
CA GLN A 202 -7.58 0.05 10.78
C GLN A 202 -8.63 -0.98 11.24
N ARG A 203 -9.45 -0.59 12.24
CA ARG A 203 -10.52 -1.47 12.78
C ARG A 203 -11.79 -1.46 11.96
N CYS A 204 -12.03 -0.39 11.17
CA CYS A 204 -13.23 -0.26 10.36
C CYS A 204 -13.19 -1.15 9.12
N GLY A 205 -14.35 -1.73 8.78
CA GLY A 205 -14.55 -2.39 7.48
C GLY A 205 -14.13 -3.85 7.39
N ILE A 206 -13.62 -4.49 8.45
CA ILE A 206 -13.25 -5.92 8.40
C ILE A 206 -14.29 -6.87 9.00
N ARG A 207 -15.41 -6.36 9.51
CA ARG A 207 -16.49 -7.21 10.03
C ARG A 207 -16.96 -8.22 8.98
N GLY A 208 -17.02 -9.50 9.35
CA GLY A 208 -17.45 -10.57 8.46
C GLY A 208 -16.40 -11.07 7.46
N LEU A 209 -15.25 -10.39 7.31
CA LEU A 209 -14.21 -10.80 6.36
C LEU A 209 -13.38 -12.02 6.83
N SER A 210 -13.50 -12.44 8.10
CA SER A 210 -12.89 -13.67 8.60
C SER A 210 -13.62 -14.93 8.11
N SER A 211 -14.94 -14.85 7.88
CA SER A 211 -15.76 -16.01 7.51
C SER A 211 -15.32 -16.71 6.22
N PRO A 212 -14.99 -16.02 5.11
CA PRO A 212 -14.57 -16.67 3.87
C PRO A 212 -13.30 -17.52 4.01
N PHE A 213 -12.41 -17.18 4.94
CA PHE A 213 -11.22 -18.01 5.21
C PHE A 213 -11.56 -19.36 5.79
N ARG A 214 -12.70 -19.50 6.50
CA ARG A 214 -13.14 -20.77 7.08
C ARG A 214 -13.54 -21.81 6.04
N GLU A 215 -13.88 -21.37 4.83
CA GLU A 215 -14.19 -22.26 3.72
C GLU A 215 -12.95 -22.99 3.17
N ILE A 216 -11.75 -22.51 3.52
CA ILE A 216 -10.49 -23.12 3.12
C ILE A 216 -10.01 -24.00 4.29
N ASN A 217 -10.03 -25.31 4.11
CA ASN A 217 -9.67 -26.29 5.12
C ASN A 217 -8.52 -27.17 4.61
N PRO A 218 -7.27 -26.69 4.66
CA PRO A 218 -6.11 -27.48 4.28
C PRO A 218 -5.96 -28.70 5.22
N LYS A 219 -5.52 -29.83 4.66
CA LYS A 219 -5.38 -31.11 5.39
C LYS A 219 -4.57 -30.97 6.69
N TYR A 220 -3.53 -30.14 6.66
CA TYR A 220 -2.60 -29.98 7.79
C TYR A 220 -2.73 -28.63 8.51
N GLY A 221 -3.78 -27.86 8.17
CA GLY A 221 -4.14 -26.67 8.92
C GLY A 221 -3.69 -25.35 8.33
N LYS A 222 -4.03 -24.28 9.06
CA LYS A 222 -3.73 -22.90 8.71
C LYS A 222 -2.91 -22.26 9.82
N PHE A 223 -1.82 -21.58 9.48
CA PHE A 223 -0.92 -20.94 10.44
C PHE A 223 -0.69 -19.49 10.06
N ALA A 224 -0.52 -18.62 11.04
CA ALA A 224 -0.25 -17.22 10.83
C ALA A 224 0.80 -16.69 11.79
N VAL A 225 1.50 -15.66 11.37
CA VAL A 225 2.31 -14.79 12.23
C VAL A 225 1.77 -13.37 12.15
N THR A 226 2.22 -12.50 13.04
CA THR A 226 1.90 -11.07 13.02
C THR A 226 2.90 -10.31 12.17
N GLY A 227 2.43 -9.32 11.39
CA GLY A 227 3.23 -8.24 10.84
C GLY A 227 3.07 -6.96 11.69
N ASN A 228 3.62 -5.84 11.22
CA ASN A 228 3.55 -4.57 11.96
C ASN A 228 2.13 -3.97 11.96
N HIS A 229 1.32 -4.21 10.93
CA HIS A 229 -0.04 -3.68 10.85
C HIS A 229 -0.98 -4.28 11.88
N GLU A 230 -0.79 -5.53 12.30
CA GLU A 230 -1.54 -6.12 13.41
C GLU A 230 -1.36 -5.33 14.71
N PHE A 231 -0.16 -4.78 14.96
CA PHE A 231 0.09 -3.94 16.14
C PHE A 231 -0.54 -2.55 15.98
N TYR A 232 -0.52 -1.96 14.79
CA TYR A 232 -1.16 -0.65 14.51
C TYR A 232 -2.68 -0.70 14.66
N ALA A 233 -3.33 -1.79 14.21
CA ALA A 233 -4.77 -2.01 14.39
C ALA A 233 -5.16 -2.26 15.85
N GLY A 234 -4.21 -2.66 16.68
CA GLY A 234 -4.37 -3.15 18.03
C GLY A 234 -4.34 -4.67 18.06
N ILE A 235 -3.27 -5.20 18.64
CA ILE A 235 -2.91 -6.63 18.58
C ILE A 235 -4.05 -7.56 18.98
N GLY A 236 -4.79 -7.27 20.05
CA GLY A 236 -5.90 -8.12 20.50
C GLY A 236 -7.00 -8.27 19.46
N TYR A 237 -7.33 -7.17 18.77
CA TYR A 237 -8.33 -7.18 17.71
C TYR A 237 -7.88 -7.96 16.47
N SER A 238 -6.63 -7.82 16.10
CA SER A 238 -6.04 -8.52 14.95
C SER A 238 -5.90 -10.02 15.21
N LEU A 239 -5.48 -10.42 16.41
CA LEU A 239 -5.42 -11.83 16.80
C LEU A 239 -6.83 -12.47 16.78
N GLU A 240 -7.83 -11.80 17.37
CA GLU A 240 -9.22 -12.27 17.35
C GLU A 240 -9.74 -12.47 15.92
N PHE A 241 -9.43 -11.53 15.00
CA PHE A 241 -9.79 -11.66 13.59
C PHE A 241 -9.13 -12.89 12.95
N THR A 242 -7.83 -13.06 13.16
CA THR A 242 -7.02 -14.14 12.57
C THR A 242 -7.44 -15.51 13.10
N GLU A 243 -7.76 -15.62 14.39
CA GLU A 243 -8.34 -16.83 14.99
C GLU A 243 -9.74 -17.12 14.44
N LYS A 244 -10.60 -16.10 14.31
CA LYS A 244 -11.92 -16.23 13.66
C LYS A 244 -11.82 -16.65 12.20
N ALA A 245 -10.74 -16.32 11.51
CA ALA A 245 -10.44 -16.79 10.16
C ALA A 245 -9.98 -18.27 10.14
N GLY A 246 -9.74 -18.85 11.30
CA GLY A 246 -9.37 -20.26 11.48
C GLY A 246 -7.87 -20.52 11.39
N PHE A 247 -7.04 -19.51 11.56
CA PHE A 247 -5.61 -19.70 11.65
C PHE A 247 -5.18 -19.99 13.10
N ARG A 248 -4.21 -20.87 13.25
CA ARG A 248 -3.40 -20.98 14.46
C ARG A 248 -2.28 -19.94 14.35
N ILE A 249 -2.24 -19.02 15.31
CA ILE A 249 -1.23 -17.95 15.33
C ILE A 249 -0.01 -18.47 16.08
N LEU A 250 1.17 -18.34 15.46
CA LEU A 250 2.45 -18.74 16.04
C LEU A 250 3.19 -17.46 16.46
N ARG A 251 3.36 -17.28 17.76
CA ARG A 251 4.02 -16.10 18.33
C ARG A 251 5.29 -16.51 19.08
N ASN A 252 6.45 -16.40 18.41
CA ASN A 252 7.75 -16.83 18.95
C ASN A 252 7.73 -18.31 19.39
N GLU A 253 6.98 -19.14 18.68
CA GLU A 253 6.84 -20.57 18.95
C GLU A 253 6.98 -21.41 17.68
N GLY A 254 7.30 -22.68 17.87
CA GLY A 254 7.36 -23.66 16.79
C GLY A 254 6.44 -24.85 17.06
N ILE A 255 5.95 -25.44 15.99
CA ILE A 255 5.13 -26.65 16.04
C ILE A 255 5.60 -27.66 15.00
N THR A 256 5.46 -28.93 15.29
CA THR A 256 5.58 -30.02 14.31
C THR A 256 4.21 -30.33 13.75
N VAL A 257 4.06 -30.28 12.43
CA VAL A 257 2.80 -30.54 11.73
C VAL A 257 2.84 -31.93 11.14
N ALA A 258 1.96 -32.80 11.67
CA ALA A 258 1.76 -34.20 11.23
C ALA A 258 3.06 -35.03 11.13
N ASP A 259 4.09 -34.71 11.91
CA ASP A 259 5.44 -35.27 11.85
C ASP A 259 6.15 -35.14 10.49
N ILE A 260 5.67 -34.19 9.63
CA ILE A 260 6.18 -33.97 8.30
C ILE A 260 7.10 -32.75 8.26
N ILE A 261 6.67 -31.65 8.90
CA ILE A 261 7.37 -30.36 8.83
C ILE A 261 7.28 -29.60 10.14
N ASN A 262 8.34 -28.89 10.49
CA ASN A 262 8.32 -27.93 11.59
C ASN A 262 8.03 -26.54 11.04
N ILE A 263 7.03 -25.89 11.61
CA ILE A 263 6.68 -24.49 11.32
C ILE A 263 7.03 -23.66 12.55
N VAL A 264 7.83 -22.61 12.34
CA VAL A 264 8.22 -21.67 13.40
C VAL A 264 7.70 -20.29 13.02
N GLY A 265 6.98 -19.66 13.93
CA GLY A 265 6.46 -18.30 13.80
C GLY A 265 7.19 -17.35 14.74
N ILE A 266 7.51 -16.17 14.23
CA ILE A 266 8.17 -15.09 14.98
C ILE A 266 7.30 -13.85 14.82
N ASP A 267 7.06 -13.14 15.93
CA ASP A 267 6.37 -11.85 15.92
C ASP A 267 7.21 -10.78 15.19
N ASP A 268 6.53 -9.82 14.59
CA ASP A 268 7.16 -8.62 14.07
C ASP A 268 7.87 -7.84 15.20
N PRO A 269 9.05 -7.23 14.95
CA PRO A 269 9.77 -6.45 15.95
C PRO A 269 8.98 -5.31 16.59
N THR A 270 7.97 -4.76 15.92
CA THR A 270 7.04 -3.75 16.45
C THR A 270 6.33 -4.22 17.74
N GLY A 271 6.18 -5.53 17.93
CA GLY A 271 5.61 -6.12 19.15
C GLY A 271 6.51 -6.11 20.37
N LYS A 272 7.73 -5.60 20.25
CA LYS A 272 8.71 -5.53 21.35
C LYS A 272 8.78 -4.13 22.01
N GLU A 273 8.04 -3.16 21.49
CA GLU A 273 7.85 -1.83 22.06
C GLU A 273 6.50 -1.82 22.84
#